data_9d3266c54e473e835e4a2470ad6a2823
#
_entry.id   9d3266c54e473e835e4a2470ad6a2823
#
_cell.length_a   1.000
_cell.length_b   1.000
_cell.length_c   1.000
_cell.angle_alpha   90.00
_cell.angle_beta   90.00
_cell.angle_gamma   90.00
#
_symmetry.space_group_name_H-M   'P 1'
#
loop_
_entity.id
_entity.type
_entity.pdbx_description
1 polymer ?
#
loop_
_entity_poly.entity_id
_entity_poly.type
_entity_poly.pdbx_seq_one_letter_code
_entity_poly.pdbx_strand_id
1 'polypeptide(L)'
;IEFLAARFEPFRGQHVANGAGPGTYMGPVELPLGQAAAALGHLDPAVEDLQTAASICDTNGARGYAVQARVELAAALTRRQAPGDRHEALAALAAAAREAGQLGMVPFTERIEQLRAQLTAAPAGDSSLSPRELEVARLVGRGLTNKQIGQTLYVSERTAENHVQHILTKLGLRNRSQIAVWASGEHDASRP
;
A
#
# COMPACT_ATOMS: atom_id res chain seq x y z
N ILE A 1 -7.54 21.30 -12.23
CA ILE A 1 -8.01 19.98 -11.74
C ILE A 1 -9.19 20.15 -10.79
N GLU A 2 -9.12 20.99 -9.74
CA GLU A 2 -10.22 21.24 -8.78
C GLU A 2 -11.54 21.63 -9.45
N PHE A 3 -11.49 22.54 -10.42
CA PHE A 3 -12.67 22.94 -11.17
C PHE A 3 -13.35 21.76 -11.89
N LEU A 4 -12.57 20.85 -12.47
CA LEU A 4 -13.11 19.67 -13.15
C LEU A 4 -13.68 18.67 -12.14
N ALA A 5 -12.96 18.41 -11.05
CA ALA A 5 -13.44 17.53 -9.99
C ALA A 5 -14.79 17.99 -9.43
N ALA A 6 -14.93 19.27 -9.12
CA ALA A 6 -16.20 19.84 -8.64
C ALA A 6 -17.37 19.68 -9.64
N ARG A 7 -17.07 19.64 -10.95
CA ARG A 7 -18.11 19.40 -11.97
C ARG A 7 -18.51 17.93 -12.12
N PHE A 8 -17.62 17.00 -11.77
CA PHE A 8 -17.93 15.56 -11.77
C PHE A 8 -18.62 15.11 -10.48
N GLU A 9 -18.43 15.80 -9.36
CA GLU A 9 -18.96 15.44 -8.05
C GLU A 9 -20.48 15.12 -8.03
N PRO A 10 -21.35 15.90 -8.70
CA PRO A 10 -22.80 15.62 -8.74
C PRO A 10 -23.17 14.32 -9.50
N PHE A 11 -22.23 13.74 -10.21
CA PHE A 11 -22.45 12.54 -11.04
C PHE A 11 -21.89 11.27 -10.42
N ARG A 12 -21.53 11.27 -9.15
CA ARG A 12 -21.09 10.07 -8.43
C ARG A 12 -22.11 8.93 -8.60
N GLY A 13 -21.62 7.70 -8.76
CA GLY A 13 -22.44 6.52 -9.05
C GLY A 13 -22.86 6.38 -10.51
N GLN A 14 -22.50 7.33 -11.37
CA GLN A 14 -22.80 7.28 -12.80
C GLN A 14 -21.60 6.81 -13.62
N HIS A 15 -21.87 6.55 -14.88
CA HIS A 15 -20.86 6.11 -15.86
C HIS A 15 -20.58 7.20 -16.87
N VAL A 16 -19.30 7.37 -17.21
CA VAL A 16 -18.90 8.24 -18.30
C VAL A 16 -19.05 7.49 -19.62
N ALA A 17 -19.75 8.10 -20.55
CA ALA A 17 -19.89 7.61 -21.93
C ALA A 17 -19.57 8.72 -22.90
N ASN A 18 -18.90 8.39 -24.02
CA ASN A 18 -18.72 9.31 -25.13
C ASN A 18 -19.99 9.32 -26.00
N GLY A 19 -20.65 10.48 -26.12
CA GLY A 19 -21.92 10.65 -26.81
C GLY A 19 -21.83 10.78 -28.33
N ALA A 20 -20.67 10.65 -28.95
CA ALA A 20 -20.48 10.76 -30.38
C ALA A 20 -20.56 9.37 -31.07
N GLY A 21 -21.76 8.84 -31.28
CA GLY A 21 -21.97 7.56 -31.96
C GLY A 21 -22.41 6.42 -31.00
N PRO A 22 -22.22 5.14 -31.34
CA PRO A 22 -22.49 4.03 -30.44
C PRO A 22 -21.62 4.22 -29.18
N GLY A 23 -22.27 4.49 -28.06
CA GLY A 23 -21.65 5.00 -26.82
C GLY A 23 -20.44 4.18 -26.40
N THR A 24 -19.28 4.80 -26.35
CA THR A 24 -18.09 4.18 -25.81
C THR A 24 -18.08 4.40 -24.29
N TYR A 25 -18.09 3.31 -23.55
CA TYR A 25 -17.93 3.34 -22.10
C TYR A 25 -16.53 3.83 -21.74
N MET A 26 -16.44 4.81 -20.86
CA MET A 26 -15.18 5.44 -20.42
C MET A 26 -14.91 5.27 -18.91
N GLY A 27 -15.61 4.35 -18.25
CA GLY A 27 -15.45 4.05 -16.83
C GLY A 27 -16.48 4.74 -15.93
N PRO A 28 -16.43 4.44 -14.63
CA PRO A 28 -17.24 5.12 -13.62
C PRO A 28 -16.69 6.53 -13.33
N VAL A 29 -17.56 7.42 -12.85
CA VAL A 29 -17.19 8.82 -12.49
C VAL A 29 -16.17 8.85 -11.34
N GLU A 30 -16.16 7.87 -10.47
CA GLU A 30 -15.21 7.73 -9.38
C GLU A 30 -13.75 7.60 -9.87
N LEU A 31 -13.52 7.07 -11.06
CA LEU A 31 -12.18 6.93 -11.59
C LEU A 31 -11.50 8.30 -11.84
N PRO A 32 -12.06 9.24 -12.63
CA PRO A 32 -11.48 10.57 -12.77
C PRO A 32 -11.51 11.39 -11.47
N LEU A 33 -12.48 11.19 -10.57
CA LEU A 33 -12.50 11.83 -9.27
C LEU A 33 -11.33 11.38 -8.39
N GLY A 34 -11.09 10.09 -8.28
CA GLY A 34 -9.96 9.54 -7.53
C GLY A 34 -8.61 9.98 -8.10
N GLN A 35 -8.47 10.01 -9.43
CA GLN A 35 -7.28 10.54 -10.09
C GLN A 35 -7.05 12.02 -9.80
N ALA A 36 -8.11 12.84 -9.83
CA ALA A 36 -8.05 14.26 -9.51
C ALA A 36 -7.66 14.47 -8.04
N ALA A 37 -8.28 13.75 -7.11
CA ALA A 37 -7.96 13.81 -5.70
C ALA A 37 -6.50 13.42 -5.44
N ALA A 38 -6.01 12.35 -6.06
CA ALA A 38 -4.60 11.94 -5.97
C ALA A 38 -3.65 13.02 -6.50
N ALA A 39 -3.97 13.66 -7.62
CA ALA A 39 -3.18 14.74 -8.20
C ALA A 39 -3.10 15.97 -7.30
N LEU A 40 -4.18 16.26 -6.57
CA LEU A 40 -4.27 17.35 -5.59
C LEU A 40 -3.61 17.02 -4.23
N GLY A 41 -3.20 15.76 -4.03
CA GLY A 41 -2.62 15.29 -2.77
C GLY A 41 -3.65 14.88 -1.70
N HIS A 42 -4.93 14.85 -2.05
CA HIS A 42 -6.02 14.39 -1.18
C HIS A 42 -6.08 12.85 -1.23
N LEU A 43 -5.17 12.19 -0.53
CA LEU A 43 -4.93 10.76 -0.71
C LEU A 43 -6.03 9.86 -0.12
N ASP A 44 -6.69 10.24 0.98
CA ASP A 44 -7.79 9.46 1.53
C ASP A 44 -9.01 9.43 0.60
N PRO A 45 -9.55 10.57 0.12
CA PRO A 45 -10.59 10.58 -0.91
C PRO A 45 -10.18 9.86 -2.20
N ALA A 46 -8.92 9.99 -2.61
CA ALA A 46 -8.42 9.31 -3.81
C ALA A 46 -8.50 7.78 -3.67
N VAL A 47 -8.09 7.24 -2.53
CA VAL A 47 -8.16 5.79 -2.26
C VAL A 47 -9.60 5.31 -2.25
N GLU A 48 -10.51 6.01 -1.57
CA GLU A 48 -11.94 5.67 -1.50
C GLU A 48 -12.59 5.64 -2.89
N ASP A 49 -12.35 6.68 -3.69
CA ASP A 49 -12.90 6.77 -5.04
C ASP A 49 -12.33 5.69 -5.96
N LEU A 50 -11.02 5.40 -5.89
CA LEU A 50 -10.38 4.40 -6.73
C LEU A 50 -10.76 2.95 -6.35
N GLN A 51 -10.98 2.67 -5.07
CA GLN A 51 -11.55 1.41 -4.61
C GLN A 51 -12.97 1.22 -5.15
N THR A 52 -13.79 2.25 -5.05
CA THR A 52 -15.16 2.26 -5.58
C THR A 52 -15.16 2.07 -7.10
N ALA A 53 -14.30 2.79 -7.82
CA ALA A 53 -14.15 2.64 -9.27
C ALA A 53 -13.77 1.21 -9.67
N ALA A 54 -12.82 0.60 -8.98
CA ALA A 54 -12.41 -0.78 -9.25
C ALA A 54 -13.58 -1.76 -9.04
N SER A 55 -14.34 -1.59 -7.94
CA SER A 55 -15.51 -2.42 -7.63
C SER A 55 -16.62 -2.30 -8.68
N ILE A 56 -16.93 -1.07 -9.11
CA ILE A 56 -17.91 -0.83 -10.18
C ILE A 56 -17.46 -1.48 -11.49
N CYS A 57 -16.18 -1.35 -11.85
CA CYS A 57 -15.63 -1.96 -13.06
C CYS A 57 -15.70 -3.49 -13.03
N ASP A 58 -15.45 -4.11 -11.88
CA ASP A 58 -15.58 -5.56 -11.69
C ASP A 58 -17.02 -6.01 -11.90
N THR A 59 -17.97 -5.32 -11.28
CA THR A 59 -19.39 -5.64 -11.37
C THR A 59 -19.91 -5.54 -12.80
N ASN A 60 -19.42 -4.57 -13.58
CA ASN A 60 -19.87 -4.30 -14.94
C ASN A 60 -19.05 -5.01 -16.03
N GLY A 61 -18.04 -5.80 -15.64
CA GLY A 61 -17.15 -6.47 -16.57
C GLY A 61 -16.25 -5.52 -17.37
N ALA A 62 -16.03 -4.29 -16.88
CA ALA A 62 -15.22 -3.26 -17.52
C ALA A 62 -13.72 -3.47 -17.23
N ARG A 63 -13.19 -4.61 -17.66
CA ARG A 63 -11.88 -5.17 -17.30
C ARG A 63 -10.73 -4.20 -17.49
N GLY A 64 -10.66 -3.49 -18.62
CA GLY A 64 -9.59 -2.51 -18.88
C GLY A 64 -9.60 -1.35 -17.89
N TYR A 65 -10.79 -0.84 -17.53
CA TYR A 65 -10.93 0.22 -16.52
C TYR A 65 -10.67 -0.29 -15.10
N ALA A 66 -10.97 -1.58 -14.81
CA ALA A 66 -10.59 -2.21 -13.54
C ALA A 66 -9.07 -2.27 -13.37
N VAL A 67 -8.31 -2.56 -14.45
CA VAL A 67 -6.84 -2.49 -14.44
C VAL A 67 -6.38 -1.06 -14.11
N GLN A 68 -6.93 -0.07 -14.82
CA GLN A 68 -6.57 1.34 -14.60
C GLN A 68 -6.85 1.77 -13.17
N ALA A 69 -8.06 1.52 -12.66
CA ALA A 69 -8.45 1.90 -11.29
C ALA A 69 -7.52 1.27 -10.23
N ARG A 70 -7.17 -0.02 -10.38
CA ARG A 70 -6.26 -0.71 -9.46
C ARG A 70 -4.82 -0.20 -9.52
N VAL A 71 -4.33 0.19 -10.68
CA VAL A 71 -2.99 0.77 -10.82
C VAL A 71 -2.94 2.14 -10.16
N GLU A 72 -3.95 2.98 -10.39
CA GLU A 72 -4.05 4.30 -9.75
C GLU A 72 -4.25 4.17 -8.22
N LEU A 73 -5.06 3.21 -7.77
CA LEU A 73 -5.22 2.89 -6.35
C LEU A 73 -3.87 2.52 -5.71
N ALA A 74 -3.12 1.63 -6.33
CA ALA A 74 -1.81 1.24 -5.81
C ALA A 74 -0.83 2.42 -5.76
N ALA A 75 -0.87 3.32 -6.74
CA ALA A 75 -0.07 4.54 -6.73
C ALA A 75 -0.49 5.49 -5.59
N ALA A 76 -1.79 5.67 -5.34
CA ALA A 76 -2.30 6.50 -4.25
C ALA A 76 -1.92 5.91 -2.87
N LEU A 77 -2.09 4.60 -2.66
CA LEU A 77 -1.70 3.89 -1.44
C LEU A 77 -0.18 4.00 -1.19
N THR A 78 0.64 3.86 -2.24
CA THR A 78 2.11 4.01 -2.14
C THR A 78 2.50 5.41 -1.66
N ARG A 79 1.74 6.44 -2.02
CA ARG A 79 1.96 7.82 -1.58
C ARG A 79 1.40 8.09 -0.19
N ARG A 80 0.26 7.50 0.18
CA ARG A 80 -0.42 7.69 1.47
C ARG A 80 0.37 7.10 2.63
N GLN A 81 0.94 5.90 2.45
CA GLN A 81 1.79 5.20 3.41
C GLN A 81 1.12 4.95 4.79
N ALA A 82 -0.20 4.80 4.83
CA ALA A 82 -0.91 4.40 6.04
C ALA A 82 -0.69 2.92 6.37
N PRO A 83 -0.91 2.50 7.63
CA PRO A 83 -0.83 1.08 8.00
C PRO A 83 -1.74 0.21 7.12
N GLY A 84 -1.16 -0.82 6.51
CA GLY A 84 -1.87 -1.72 5.60
C GLY A 84 -1.80 -1.34 4.12
N ASP A 85 -1.50 -0.10 3.76
CA ASP A 85 -1.47 0.39 2.37
C ASP A 85 -0.54 -0.42 1.47
N ARG A 86 0.63 -0.78 1.96
CA ARG A 86 1.57 -1.60 1.20
C ARG A 86 0.99 -2.96 0.81
N HIS A 87 0.30 -3.60 1.74
CA HIS A 87 -0.33 -4.90 1.49
C HIS A 87 -1.44 -4.77 0.45
N GLU A 88 -2.31 -3.78 0.62
CA GLU A 88 -3.41 -3.51 -0.30
C GLU A 88 -2.90 -3.12 -1.69
N ALA A 89 -1.90 -2.25 -1.79
CA ALA A 89 -1.27 -1.88 -3.07
C ALA A 89 -0.72 -3.10 -3.82
N LEU A 90 0.00 -4.00 -3.12
CA LEU A 90 0.51 -5.22 -3.74
C LEU A 90 -0.61 -6.15 -4.21
N ALA A 91 -1.71 -6.26 -3.45
CA ALA A 91 -2.87 -7.04 -3.85
C ALA A 91 -3.57 -6.45 -5.09
N ALA A 92 -3.76 -5.13 -5.13
CA ALA A 92 -4.31 -4.42 -6.28
C ALA A 92 -3.45 -4.61 -7.54
N LEU A 93 -2.12 -4.46 -7.42
CA LEU A 93 -1.19 -4.70 -8.53
C LEU A 93 -1.18 -6.16 -8.99
N ALA A 94 -1.33 -7.13 -8.09
CA ALA A 94 -1.42 -8.54 -8.47
C ALA A 94 -2.68 -8.83 -9.29
N ALA A 95 -3.81 -8.25 -8.91
CA ALA A 95 -5.07 -8.35 -9.67
C ALA A 95 -4.94 -7.66 -11.04
N ALA A 96 -4.42 -6.42 -11.07
CA ALA A 96 -4.21 -5.65 -12.30
C ALA A 96 -3.27 -6.37 -13.28
N ALA A 97 -2.19 -6.99 -12.80
CA ALA A 97 -1.23 -7.70 -13.65
C ALA A 97 -1.85 -8.90 -14.38
N ARG A 98 -2.67 -9.69 -13.66
CA ARG A 98 -3.37 -10.84 -14.28
C ARG A 98 -4.29 -10.39 -15.41
N GLU A 99 -5.06 -9.34 -15.17
CA GLU A 99 -6.01 -8.80 -16.11
C GLU A 99 -5.30 -8.12 -17.30
N ALA A 100 -4.33 -7.26 -17.04
CA ALA A 100 -3.54 -6.57 -18.05
C ALA A 100 -2.82 -7.55 -19.00
N GLY A 101 -2.27 -8.64 -18.44
CA GLY A 101 -1.65 -9.70 -19.24
C GLY A 101 -2.63 -10.40 -20.19
N GLN A 102 -3.84 -10.69 -19.72
CA GLN A 102 -4.90 -11.31 -20.55
C GLN A 102 -5.43 -10.37 -21.65
N LEU A 103 -5.43 -9.06 -21.38
CA LEU A 103 -5.91 -8.03 -22.30
C LEU A 103 -4.82 -7.47 -23.22
N GLY A 104 -3.55 -7.86 -23.03
CA GLY A 104 -2.43 -7.33 -23.81
C GLY A 104 -2.14 -5.84 -23.53
N MET A 105 -2.43 -5.34 -22.34
CA MET A 105 -2.27 -3.92 -21.95
C MET A 105 -0.80 -3.62 -21.56
N VAL A 106 0.09 -3.64 -22.53
CA VAL A 106 1.55 -3.49 -22.32
C VAL A 106 1.93 -2.27 -21.47
N PRO A 107 1.42 -1.04 -21.73
CA PRO A 107 1.80 0.12 -20.91
C PRO A 107 1.44 -0.02 -19.43
N PHE A 108 0.34 -0.72 -19.12
CA PHE A 108 -0.06 -1.00 -17.74
C PHE A 108 0.83 -2.07 -17.10
N THR A 109 1.25 -3.07 -17.86
CA THR A 109 2.18 -4.09 -17.36
C THR A 109 3.51 -3.46 -16.90
N GLU A 110 4.07 -2.57 -17.70
CA GLU A 110 5.30 -1.82 -17.35
C GLU A 110 5.09 -0.95 -16.09
N ARG A 111 3.97 -0.24 -16.03
CA ARG A 111 3.63 0.60 -14.86
C ARG A 111 3.44 -0.21 -13.58
N ILE A 112 2.82 -1.37 -13.69
CA ILE A 112 2.64 -2.31 -12.57
C ILE A 112 4.00 -2.78 -12.03
N GLU A 113 4.92 -3.17 -12.89
CA GLU A 113 6.26 -3.62 -12.48
C GLU A 113 7.07 -2.48 -11.82
N GLN A 114 6.96 -1.25 -12.32
CA GLN A 114 7.57 -0.08 -11.70
C GLN A 114 7.05 0.15 -10.27
N LEU A 115 5.72 0.12 -10.07
CA LEU A 115 5.11 0.29 -8.74
C LEU A 115 5.46 -0.86 -7.81
N ARG A 116 5.49 -2.10 -8.31
CA ARG A 116 5.94 -3.26 -7.53
C ARG A 116 7.40 -3.10 -7.07
N ALA A 117 8.28 -2.70 -7.98
CA ALA A 117 9.68 -2.45 -7.64
C ALA A 117 9.82 -1.37 -6.55
N GLN A 118 9.04 -0.29 -6.61
CA GLN A 118 9.00 0.74 -5.57
C GLN A 118 8.52 0.20 -4.22
N LEU A 119 7.47 -0.62 -4.22
CA LEU A 119 6.92 -1.23 -3.01
C LEU A 119 7.80 -2.34 -2.44
N THR A 120 8.57 -3.06 -3.28
CA THR A 120 9.45 -4.15 -2.86
C THR A 120 10.88 -3.68 -2.62
N ALA A 121 11.31 -2.59 -3.24
CA ALA A 121 12.53 -1.91 -2.82
C ALA A 121 12.34 -1.60 -1.33
N ALA A 122 13.28 -2.06 -0.50
CA ALA A 122 13.33 -1.62 0.90
C ALA A 122 13.27 -0.10 0.87
N PRO A 123 12.45 0.55 1.73
CA PRO A 123 12.40 1.99 1.75
C PRO A 123 13.84 2.50 1.90
N ALA A 124 14.32 3.25 0.92
CA ALA A 124 15.57 3.99 1.01
C ALA A 124 15.32 5.19 1.94
N GLY A 125 14.96 4.94 3.16
CA GLY A 125 14.62 5.89 4.19
C GLY A 125 13.75 5.20 5.22
N ASP A 126 14.41 4.64 6.21
CA ASP A 126 13.87 4.13 7.48
C ASP A 126 13.45 2.66 7.56
N SER A 127 14.27 1.74 7.03
CA SER A 127 14.37 0.39 7.58
C SER A 127 15.20 0.35 8.88
N SER A 128 15.67 1.51 9.35
CA SER A 128 16.28 1.63 10.66
C SER A 128 15.16 1.58 11.71
N LEU A 129 15.23 0.58 12.56
CA LEU A 129 14.41 0.55 13.75
C LEU A 129 14.66 1.87 14.52
N SER A 130 13.59 2.50 15.00
CA SER A 130 13.77 3.62 15.94
C SER A 130 14.66 3.17 17.11
N PRO A 131 15.34 4.08 17.83
CA PRO A 131 16.16 3.71 18.98
C PRO A 131 15.43 2.79 19.96
N ARG A 132 14.12 2.99 20.13
CA ARG A 132 13.29 2.18 21.01
C ARG A 132 12.98 0.79 20.43
N GLU A 133 12.69 0.71 19.14
CA GLU A 133 12.48 -0.57 18.46
C GLU A 133 13.77 -1.40 18.38
N LEU A 134 14.93 -0.74 18.18
CA LEU A 134 16.21 -1.41 18.21
C LEU A 134 16.53 -1.99 19.61
N GLU A 135 16.20 -1.26 20.67
CA GLU A 135 16.32 -1.74 22.04
C GLU A 135 15.42 -2.96 22.28
N VAL A 136 14.17 -2.92 21.83
CA VAL A 136 13.24 -4.05 21.88
C VAL A 136 13.78 -5.23 21.06
N ALA A 137 14.27 -5.01 19.86
CA ALA A 137 14.83 -6.08 19.01
C ALA A 137 16.02 -6.78 19.67
N ARG A 138 16.91 -6.02 20.31
CA ARG A 138 18.04 -6.58 21.09
C ARG A 138 17.57 -7.44 22.26
N LEU A 139 16.50 -7.01 22.97
CA LEU A 139 15.95 -7.81 24.07
C LEU A 139 15.27 -9.08 23.58
N VAL A 140 14.62 -9.01 22.40
CA VAL A 140 14.11 -10.21 21.71
C VAL A 140 15.24 -11.16 21.33
N GLY A 141 16.35 -10.63 20.79
CA GLY A 141 17.57 -11.41 20.49
C GLY A 141 18.16 -12.11 21.70
N ARG A 142 18.01 -11.53 22.89
CA ARG A 142 18.40 -12.13 24.19
C ARG A 142 17.38 -13.12 24.74
N GLY A 143 16.28 -13.38 24.03
CA GLY A 143 15.26 -14.36 24.42
C GLY A 143 14.22 -13.87 25.43
N LEU A 144 14.13 -12.58 25.74
CA LEU A 144 13.16 -12.05 26.71
C LEU A 144 11.72 -12.13 26.15
N THR A 145 10.76 -12.44 27.01
CA THR A 145 9.31 -12.38 26.68
C THR A 145 8.80 -10.92 26.64
N ASN A 146 7.62 -10.67 26.07
CA ASN A 146 7.03 -9.32 26.04
C ASN A 146 6.84 -8.75 27.46
N LYS A 147 6.47 -9.59 28.42
CA LYS A 147 6.35 -9.22 29.83
C LYS A 147 7.69 -8.77 30.40
N GLN A 148 8.77 -9.51 30.17
CA GLN A 148 10.12 -9.17 30.61
C GLN A 148 10.66 -7.90 29.92
N ILE A 149 10.38 -7.75 28.63
CA ILE A 149 10.69 -6.53 27.86
C ILE A 149 9.94 -5.34 28.46
N GLY A 150 8.65 -5.49 28.74
CA GLY A 150 7.86 -4.45 29.41
C GLY A 150 8.44 -4.04 30.76
N GLN A 151 8.84 -4.97 31.57
CA GLN A 151 9.50 -4.72 32.85
C GLN A 151 10.85 -4.02 32.69
N THR A 152 11.68 -4.47 31.74
CA THR A 152 13.00 -3.90 31.49
C THR A 152 12.92 -2.46 30.96
N LEU A 153 11.92 -2.17 30.15
CA LEU A 153 11.75 -0.89 29.46
C LEU A 153 10.74 0.05 30.13
N TYR A 154 10.20 -0.36 31.28
CA TYR A 154 9.17 0.39 32.03
C TYR A 154 7.92 0.72 31.20
N VAL A 155 7.45 -0.23 30.39
CA VAL A 155 6.22 -0.12 29.59
C VAL A 155 5.29 -1.31 29.86
N SER A 156 4.02 -1.20 29.43
CA SER A 156 3.10 -2.34 29.54
C SER A 156 3.52 -3.49 28.63
N GLU A 157 3.13 -4.72 28.97
CA GLU A 157 3.34 -5.91 28.12
C GLU A 157 2.74 -5.71 26.72
N ARG A 158 1.56 -5.08 26.64
CA ARG A 158 0.91 -4.76 25.38
C ARG A 158 1.69 -3.72 24.55
N THR A 159 2.34 -2.77 25.20
CA THR A 159 3.21 -1.81 24.51
C THR A 159 4.45 -2.53 23.93
N ALA A 160 5.04 -3.45 24.68
CA ALA A 160 6.13 -4.28 24.19
C ALA A 160 5.71 -5.18 23.01
N GLU A 161 4.52 -5.77 23.07
CA GLU A 161 3.92 -6.54 21.98
C GLU A 161 3.75 -5.69 20.71
N ASN A 162 3.22 -4.45 20.83
CA ASN A 162 3.07 -3.53 19.71
C ASN A 162 4.43 -3.19 19.09
N HIS A 163 5.47 -2.94 19.89
CA HIS A 163 6.82 -2.72 19.36
C HIS A 163 7.34 -3.93 18.59
N VAL A 164 7.15 -5.15 19.10
CA VAL A 164 7.54 -6.38 18.40
C VAL A 164 6.81 -6.48 17.05
N GLN A 165 5.51 -6.20 17.02
CA GLN A 165 4.73 -6.24 15.78
C GLN A 165 5.21 -5.18 14.77
N HIS A 166 5.52 -3.97 15.22
CA HIS A 166 6.08 -2.92 14.36
C HIS A 166 7.46 -3.32 13.79
N ILE A 167 8.32 -3.94 14.60
CA ILE A 167 9.62 -4.45 14.16
C ILE A 167 9.44 -5.50 13.06
N LEU A 168 8.53 -6.47 13.26
CA LEU A 168 8.22 -7.48 12.25
C LEU A 168 7.81 -6.83 10.92
N THR A 169 6.92 -5.85 10.99
CA THR A 169 6.43 -5.11 9.81
C THR A 169 7.55 -4.31 9.14
N LYS A 170 8.33 -3.54 9.89
CA LYS A 170 9.42 -2.71 9.37
C LYS A 170 10.53 -3.53 8.71
N LEU A 171 10.91 -4.65 9.32
CA LEU A 171 11.97 -5.53 8.80
C LEU A 171 11.46 -6.57 7.79
N GLY A 172 10.15 -6.65 7.54
CA GLY A 172 9.55 -7.65 6.65
C GLY A 172 9.67 -9.08 7.18
N LEU A 173 9.76 -9.25 8.50
CA LEU A 173 9.93 -10.53 9.17
C LEU A 173 8.57 -11.17 9.49
N ARG A 174 8.53 -12.51 9.48
CA ARG A 174 7.28 -13.27 9.67
C ARG A 174 7.02 -13.69 11.10
N ASN A 175 8.05 -13.79 11.92
CA ASN A 175 7.93 -14.27 13.30
C ASN A 175 9.05 -13.72 14.20
N ARG A 176 8.84 -13.84 15.51
CA ARG A 176 9.76 -13.39 16.55
C ARG A 176 11.15 -14.01 16.45
N SER A 177 11.26 -15.27 16.04
CA SER A 177 12.55 -15.95 15.92
C SER A 177 13.43 -15.29 14.85
N GLN A 178 12.83 -14.74 13.79
CA GLN A 178 13.55 -13.99 12.76
C GLN A 178 14.07 -12.65 13.29
N ILE A 179 13.37 -12.00 14.23
CA ILE A 179 13.91 -10.82 14.93
C ILE A 179 15.15 -11.21 15.75
N ALA A 180 15.10 -12.35 16.44
CA ALA A 180 16.22 -12.81 17.24
C ALA A 180 17.48 -13.09 16.38
N VAL A 181 17.31 -13.72 15.22
CA VAL A 181 18.40 -13.97 14.25
C VAL A 181 18.95 -12.64 13.71
N TRP A 182 18.07 -11.72 13.32
CA TRP A 182 18.46 -10.40 12.83
C TRP A 182 19.27 -9.62 13.88
N ALA A 183 18.81 -9.57 15.12
CA ALA A 183 19.48 -8.88 16.22
C ALA A 183 20.84 -9.50 16.59
N SER A 184 21.01 -10.81 16.37
CA SER A 184 22.29 -11.50 16.59
C SER A 184 23.32 -11.18 15.50
N GLY A 185 22.88 -10.96 14.25
CA GLY A 185 23.76 -10.61 13.13
C GLY A 185 24.29 -9.16 13.20
N GLU A 186 23.54 -8.22 13.78
CA GLU A 186 24.04 -6.86 14.01
C GLU A 186 25.18 -6.80 15.07
N HIS A 187 25.24 -7.76 15.98
CA HIS A 187 26.32 -7.78 16.99
C HIS A 187 27.68 -8.15 16.42
N ASP A 188 27.72 -8.84 15.28
CA ASP A 188 28.98 -9.25 14.63
C ASP A 188 29.56 -8.14 13.72
N ALA A 189 28.71 -7.21 13.25
CA ALA A 189 29.15 -6.07 12.42
C ALA A 189 29.74 -4.89 13.24
N SER A 190 29.67 -4.93 14.56
CA SER A 190 30.16 -3.87 15.46
C SER A 190 31.39 -4.26 16.29
N ARG A 191 32.09 -5.34 15.91
CA ARG A 191 33.39 -5.69 16.49
C ARG A 191 34.52 -5.13 15.63
N PRO A 192 35.43 -4.29 16.22
CA PRO A 192 36.60 -3.76 15.51
C PRO A 192 37.60 -4.86 15.14
#